data_adfc83603e4bc060fb840c9c238cc02a
#
_entry.id   adfc83603e4bc060fb840c9c238cc02a
#
_cell.length_a   1.000
_cell.length_b   1.000
_cell.length_c   1.000
_cell.angle_alpha   90.00
_cell.angle_beta   90.00
_cell.angle_gamma   90.00
#
_symmetry.space_group_name_H-M   'P 1'
#
loop_
_entity.id
_entity.type
_entity.pdbx_description
1 polymer ?
#
loop_
_entity_poly.entity_id
_entity_poly.type
_entity_poly.pdbx_seq_one_letter_code
_entity_poly.pdbx_strand_id
1 'polypeptide(L)'
;MPQETLEIVAADDTHFPIIQEIARLTWPDTFNPILSNEQIDYMLDWMYSLPSLRSQVNDEGHVFLLAKSGDDYLGFASYETNYQDTPRTQLHKIYILPQAQGKGVGKALIMASVVKALQHRNRALLLNVNRSNKAVEFYQKMGFVIIAEENIPIGNGFWMEDYVMEKKLSK
;
A
#
# COMPACT_ATOMS: atom_id res chain seq x y z
N MET A 1 20.99 10.00 22.33
CA MET A 1 19.54 9.72 22.22
C MET A 1 19.33 8.36 21.65
N PRO A 2 18.67 7.47 22.34
CA PRO A 2 18.32 6.20 21.74
C PRO A 2 17.36 6.45 20.58
N GLN A 3 17.60 5.79 19.46
CA GLN A 3 16.66 5.82 18.35
C GLN A 3 15.47 4.96 18.71
N GLU A 4 14.28 5.48 18.44
CA GLU A 4 13.08 4.70 18.61
C GLU A 4 13.05 3.60 17.55
N THR A 5 12.69 2.40 17.97
CA THR A 5 12.63 1.24 17.08
C THR A 5 11.43 1.35 16.17
N LEU A 6 11.65 1.12 14.88
CA LEU A 6 10.56 1.00 13.93
C LEU A 6 9.81 -0.31 14.17
N GLU A 7 8.51 -0.22 14.30
CA GLU A 7 7.65 -1.34 14.63
C GLU A 7 6.51 -1.44 13.63
N ILE A 8 6.20 -2.65 13.15
CA ILE A 8 5.07 -2.88 12.25
C ILE A 8 3.98 -3.58 13.05
N VAL A 9 2.82 -2.98 13.10
CA VAL A 9 1.69 -3.49 13.87
C VAL A 9 0.48 -3.69 12.96
N ALA A 10 -0.34 -4.71 13.26
CA ALA A 10 -1.60 -4.92 12.56
C ALA A 10 -2.60 -3.86 13.03
N ALA A 11 -3.30 -3.26 12.10
CA ALA A 11 -4.29 -2.25 12.40
C ALA A 11 -5.65 -2.87 12.61
N ASP A 12 -6.41 -2.30 13.52
CA ASP A 12 -7.84 -2.61 13.68
C ASP A 12 -8.66 -1.36 13.37
N ASP A 13 -9.97 -1.41 13.57
CA ASP A 13 -10.85 -0.32 13.20
C ASP A 13 -10.59 0.98 14.00
N THR A 14 -9.98 0.87 15.17
CA THR A 14 -9.60 2.06 15.95
C THR A 14 -8.49 2.86 15.27
N HIS A 15 -7.75 2.23 14.35
CA HIS A 15 -6.66 2.87 13.61
C HIS A 15 -7.11 3.52 12.31
N PHE A 16 -8.37 3.33 11.88
CA PHE A 16 -8.83 3.88 10.59
C PHE A 16 -8.63 5.39 10.48
N PRO A 17 -8.91 6.21 11.49
CA PRO A 17 -8.62 7.64 11.39
C PRO A 17 -7.15 7.95 11.13
N ILE A 18 -6.23 7.13 11.65
CA ILE A 18 -4.79 7.28 11.42
C ILE A 18 -4.47 6.97 9.96
N ILE A 19 -5.06 5.92 9.41
CA ILE A 19 -4.89 5.54 8.01
C ILE A 19 -5.41 6.65 7.10
N GLN A 20 -6.59 7.20 7.40
CA GLN A 20 -7.16 8.31 6.65
C GLN A 20 -6.23 9.54 6.66
N GLU A 21 -5.66 9.85 7.81
CA GLU A 21 -4.76 10.99 7.95
C GLU A 21 -3.49 10.80 7.14
N ILE A 22 -2.88 9.62 7.22
CA ILE A 22 -1.67 9.33 6.44
C ILE A 22 -1.97 9.40 4.94
N ALA A 23 -3.10 8.82 4.50
CA ALA A 23 -3.49 8.88 3.09
C ALA A 23 -3.68 10.33 2.64
N ARG A 24 -4.37 11.14 3.43
CA ARG A 24 -4.62 12.54 3.10
C ARG A 24 -3.34 13.34 2.99
N LEU A 25 -2.32 13.02 3.79
CA LEU A 25 -1.04 13.71 3.78
C LEU A 25 -0.10 13.22 2.68
N THR A 26 -0.24 11.96 2.25
CA THR A 26 0.67 11.35 1.27
C THR A 26 0.18 11.46 -0.17
N TRP A 27 -1.12 11.35 -0.41
CA TRP A 27 -1.68 11.29 -1.75
C TRP A 27 -1.39 12.54 -2.59
N PRO A 28 -1.61 13.76 -2.07
CA PRO A 28 -1.29 14.94 -2.88
C PRO A 28 0.19 15.01 -3.25
N ASP A 29 1.08 14.70 -2.32
CA ASP A 29 2.52 14.74 -2.56
C ASP A 29 2.96 13.70 -3.60
N THR A 30 2.38 12.51 -3.54
CA THR A 30 2.71 11.42 -4.45
C THR A 30 2.11 11.64 -5.84
N PHE A 31 0.85 12.05 -5.91
CA PHE A 31 0.07 12.02 -7.15
C PHE A 31 -0.21 13.38 -7.77
N ASN A 32 0.09 14.49 -7.09
CA ASN A 32 -0.20 15.81 -7.62
C ASN A 32 0.41 16.06 -9.02
N PRO A 33 1.63 15.60 -9.30
CA PRO A 33 2.18 15.74 -10.66
C PRO A 33 1.51 14.81 -11.69
N ILE A 34 0.79 13.78 -11.25
CA ILE A 34 0.27 12.71 -12.11
C ILE A 34 -1.23 12.84 -12.31
N LEU A 35 -1.96 13.13 -11.22
CA LEU A 35 -3.43 13.17 -11.19
C LEU A 35 -3.91 14.58 -10.88
N SER A 36 -5.10 14.92 -11.35
CA SER A 36 -5.74 16.20 -11.00
C SER A 36 -6.13 16.19 -9.52
N ASN A 37 -6.30 17.40 -8.95
CA ASN A 37 -6.78 17.54 -7.58
C ASN A 37 -8.17 16.90 -7.41
N GLU A 38 -9.04 17.02 -8.41
CA GLU A 38 -10.37 16.40 -8.38
C GLU A 38 -10.27 14.88 -8.31
N GLN A 39 -9.36 14.29 -9.08
CA GLN A 39 -9.17 12.85 -9.08
C GLN A 39 -8.59 12.37 -7.75
N ILE A 40 -7.65 13.11 -7.17
CA ILE A 40 -7.09 12.79 -5.86
C ILE A 40 -8.19 12.81 -4.80
N ASP A 41 -9.01 13.88 -4.77
CA ASP A 41 -10.09 13.99 -3.80
C ASP A 41 -11.12 12.88 -3.96
N TYR A 42 -11.47 12.54 -5.21
CA TYR A 42 -12.38 11.45 -5.50
C TYR A 42 -11.82 10.12 -4.98
N MET A 43 -10.54 9.83 -5.25
CA MET A 43 -9.90 8.58 -4.84
C MET A 43 -9.80 8.48 -3.33
N LEU A 44 -9.47 9.58 -2.65
CA LEU A 44 -9.37 9.59 -1.19
C LEU A 44 -10.72 9.28 -0.55
N ASP A 45 -11.79 9.89 -1.05
CA ASP A 45 -13.12 9.62 -0.53
C ASP A 45 -13.56 8.18 -0.83
N TRP A 46 -13.34 7.73 -2.07
CA TRP A 46 -13.75 6.41 -2.51
C TRP A 46 -13.03 5.30 -1.74
N MET A 47 -11.73 5.43 -1.51
CA MET A 47 -10.91 4.36 -0.94
C MET A 47 -10.76 4.44 0.57
N TYR A 48 -10.85 5.63 1.17
CA TYR A 48 -10.48 5.83 2.56
C TYR A 48 -11.60 6.35 3.45
N SER A 49 -12.84 6.40 2.97
CA SER A 49 -13.96 6.65 3.87
C SER A 49 -14.06 5.51 4.90
N LEU A 50 -14.62 5.78 6.06
CA LEU A 50 -14.77 4.73 7.08
C LEU A 50 -15.56 3.53 6.57
N PRO A 51 -16.69 3.72 5.86
CA PRO A 51 -17.39 2.56 5.27
C PRO A 51 -16.52 1.78 4.29
N SER A 52 -15.72 2.46 3.47
CA SER A 52 -14.82 1.80 2.52
C SER A 52 -13.77 0.98 3.24
N LEU A 53 -13.12 1.55 4.27
CA LEU A 53 -12.10 0.82 5.03
C LEU A 53 -12.70 -0.41 5.73
N ARG A 54 -13.88 -0.27 6.31
CA ARG A 54 -14.57 -1.41 6.94
C ARG A 54 -14.87 -2.51 5.93
N SER A 55 -15.35 -2.14 4.75
CA SER A 55 -15.65 -3.10 3.69
C SER A 55 -14.39 -3.81 3.22
N GLN A 56 -13.30 -3.09 3.04
CA GLN A 56 -12.03 -3.70 2.63
C GLN A 56 -11.57 -4.75 3.62
N VAL A 57 -11.69 -4.48 4.92
CA VAL A 57 -11.24 -5.41 5.96
C VAL A 57 -12.24 -6.56 6.15
N ASN A 58 -13.52 -6.24 6.26
CA ASN A 58 -14.53 -7.23 6.66
C ASN A 58 -15.05 -8.06 5.49
N ASP A 59 -15.16 -7.46 4.29
CA ASP A 59 -15.79 -8.10 3.13
C ASP A 59 -14.78 -8.54 2.09
N GLU A 60 -13.64 -7.83 1.95
CA GLU A 60 -12.69 -8.07 0.88
C GLU A 60 -11.41 -8.75 1.36
N GLY A 61 -11.25 -8.97 2.66
CA GLY A 61 -10.10 -9.69 3.20
C GLY A 61 -8.80 -8.92 3.24
N HIS A 62 -8.85 -7.58 3.18
CA HIS A 62 -7.64 -6.76 3.28
C HIS A 62 -7.17 -6.68 4.73
N VAL A 63 -5.87 -6.76 4.95
CA VAL A 63 -5.25 -6.56 6.26
C VAL A 63 -4.39 -5.31 6.17
N PHE A 64 -4.60 -4.37 7.09
CA PHE A 64 -3.81 -3.14 7.16
C PHE A 64 -2.70 -3.30 8.18
N LEU A 65 -1.50 -2.83 7.79
CA LEU A 65 -0.33 -2.76 8.66
C LEU A 65 0.04 -1.29 8.85
N LEU A 66 0.45 -0.95 10.07
CA LEU A 66 0.94 0.40 10.37
C LEU A 66 2.40 0.31 10.78
N ALA A 67 3.20 1.24 10.28
CA ALA A 67 4.57 1.43 10.72
C ALA A 67 4.59 2.55 11.74
N LYS A 68 5.15 2.28 12.91
CA LYS A 68 5.24 3.29 13.96
C LYS A 68 6.63 3.31 14.58
N SER A 69 7.00 4.46 15.11
CA SER A 69 8.21 4.65 15.89
C SER A 69 7.80 5.40 17.15
N GLY A 70 7.90 4.77 18.30
CA GLY A 70 7.32 5.32 19.53
C GLY A 70 5.82 5.49 19.39
N ASP A 71 5.34 6.70 19.57
CA ASP A 71 3.91 7.02 19.43
C ASP A 71 3.55 7.58 18.04
N ASP A 72 4.54 7.70 17.14
CA ASP A 72 4.33 8.29 15.83
C ASP A 72 4.06 7.23 14.78
N TYR A 73 2.98 7.39 14.03
CA TYR A 73 2.66 6.53 12.89
C TYR A 73 3.25 7.15 11.63
N LEU A 74 4.05 6.37 10.90
CA LEU A 74 4.88 6.87 9.79
C LEU A 74 4.38 6.44 8.42
N GLY A 75 3.57 5.41 8.35
CA GLY A 75 3.07 4.91 7.08
C GLY A 75 2.18 3.71 7.30
N PHE A 76 1.57 3.23 6.21
CA PHE A 76 0.74 2.03 6.27
C PHE A 76 0.84 1.24 4.97
N ALA A 77 0.44 -0.02 5.05
CA ALA A 77 0.26 -0.88 3.89
C ALA A 77 -1.00 -1.70 4.08
N SER A 78 -1.56 -2.19 2.98
CA SER A 78 -2.61 -3.21 3.08
C SER A 78 -2.32 -4.33 2.09
N TYR A 79 -2.62 -5.55 2.49
CA TYR A 79 -2.39 -6.72 1.66
C TYR A 79 -3.59 -7.67 1.75
N GLU A 80 -3.67 -8.55 0.76
CA GLU A 80 -4.69 -9.61 0.72
C GLU A 80 -3.99 -10.89 0.28
N THR A 81 -4.02 -11.92 1.13
CA THR A 81 -3.45 -13.22 0.80
C THR A 81 -4.39 -14.02 -0.09
N ASN A 82 -3.83 -14.99 -0.84
CA ASN A 82 -4.60 -15.84 -1.75
C ASN A 82 -5.45 -15.03 -2.72
N TYR A 83 -4.84 -13.96 -3.25
CA TYR A 83 -5.54 -12.99 -4.10
C TYR A 83 -6.12 -13.67 -5.33
N GLN A 84 -7.41 -13.50 -5.56
CA GLN A 84 -8.15 -14.09 -6.68
C GLN A 84 -7.96 -15.62 -6.74
N ASP A 85 -7.93 -16.28 -5.57
CA ASP A 85 -7.77 -17.72 -5.42
C ASP A 85 -6.46 -18.25 -6.02
N THR A 86 -5.42 -17.43 -5.98
CA THR A 86 -4.07 -17.81 -6.42
C THR A 86 -3.13 -17.86 -5.21
N PRO A 87 -1.98 -18.57 -5.31
CA PRO A 87 -1.00 -18.55 -4.23
C PRO A 87 -0.14 -17.29 -4.27
N ARG A 88 -0.79 -16.12 -4.38
CA ARG A 88 -0.14 -14.81 -4.46
C ARG A 88 -0.83 -13.85 -3.51
N THR A 89 -0.04 -12.95 -2.93
CA THR A 89 -0.54 -11.90 -2.06
C THR A 89 -0.52 -10.58 -2.83
N GLN A 90 -1.65 -9.89 -2.87
CA GLN A 90 -1.72 -8.55 -3.46
C GLN A 90 -1.40 -7.53 -2.38
N LEU A 91 -0.40 -6.71 -2.63
CA LEU A 91 -0.12 -5.53 -1.82
C LEU A 91 -0.95 -4.39 -2.41
N HIS A 92 -2.08 -4.09 -1.77
CA HIS A 92 -3.04 -3.13 -2.31
C HIS A 92 -2.61 -1.68 -2.12
N LYS A 93 -1.97 -1.38 -0.98
CA LYS A 93 -1.61 -0.02 -0.61
C LYS A 93 -0.29 -0.02 0.14
N ILE A 94 0.54 0.99 -0.12
CA ILE A 94 1.71 1.28 0.69
C ILE A 94 2.03 2.76 0.54
N TYR A 95 1.94 3.50 1.65
CA TYR A 95 2.15 4.95 1.67
C TYR A 95 2.92 5.34 2.92
N ILE A 96 3.92 6.18 2.75
CA ILE A 96 4.81 6.63 3.82
C ILE A 96 4.76 8.15 3.87
N LEU A 97 4.61 8.70 5.07
CA LEU A 97 4.63 10.15 5.25
C LEU A 97 5.89 10.76 4.65
N PRO A 98 5.79 11.95 4.02
CA PRO A 98 6.97 12.55 3.38
C PRO A 98 8.17 12.68 4.30
N GLN A 99 7.96 13.09 5.56
CA GLN A 99 9.05 13.26 6.52
C GLN A 99 9.68 11.94 6.97
N ALA A 100 9.04 10.81 6.69
CA ALA A 100 9.55 9.49 7.07
C ALA A 100 10.16 8.74 5.89
N GLN A 101 10.15 9.30 4.70
CA GLN A 101 10.75 8.68 3.53
C GLN A 101 12.26 8.60 3.68
N GLY A 102 12.87 7.56 3.11
CA GLY A 102 14.32 7.36 3.19
C GLY A 102 14.79 6.75 4.51
N LYS A 103 13.89 6.33 5.38
CA LYS A 103 14.23 5.76 6.70
C LYS A 103 13.94 4.26 6.82
N GLY A 104 13.68 3.59 5.69
CA GLY A 104 13.46 2.14 5.69
C GLY A 104 12.03 1.73 6.03
N VAL A 105 11.09 2.66 6.11
CA VAL A 105 9.69 2.36 6.46
C VAL A 105 9.03 1.51 5.39
N GLY A 106 9.20 1.87 4.11
CA GLY A 106 8.63 1.11 3.00
C GLY A 106 9.18 -0.31 2.94
N LYS A 107 10.49 -0.45 3.10
CA LYS A 107 11.12 -1.76 3.13
C LYS A 107 10.56 -2.62 4.27
N ALA A 108 10.38 -2.03 5.46
CA ALA A 108 9.85 -2.75 6.62
C ALA A 108 8.42 -3.22 6.38
N LEU A 109 7.58 -2.38 5.78
CA LEU A 109 6.20 -2.75 5.45
C LEU A 109 6.16 -3.88 4.41
N ILE A 110 7.00 -3.81 3.37
CA ILE A 110 7.08 -4.86 2.37
C ILE A 110 7.55 -6.17 3.00
N MET A 111 8.58 -6.13 3.83
CA MET A 111 9.11 -7.34 4.47
C MET A 111 8.10 -7.97 5.41
N ALA A 112 7.32 -7.17 6.14
CA ALA A 112 6.24 -7.69 6.96
C ALA A 112 5.17 -8.38 6.12
N SER A 113 4.86 -7.81 4.95
CA SER A 113 3.91 -8.41 4.01
C SER A 113 4.45 -9.72 3.44
N VAL A 114 5.75 -9.79 3.15
CA VAL A 114 6.40 -11.03 2.70
C VAL A 114 6.24 -12.14 3.74
N VAL A 115 6.47 -11.82 5.02
CA VAL A 115 6.33 -12.80 6.10
C VAL A 115 4.90 -13.34 6.14
N LYS A 116 3.91 -12.47 6.03
CA LYS A 116 2.50 -12.89 6.04
C LYS A 116 2.15 -13.73 4.80
N ALA A 117 2.66 -13.35 3.63
CA ALA A 117 2.46 -14.11 2.41
C ALA A 117 3.00 -15.54 2.56
N LEU A 118 4.23 -15.66 3.08
CA LEU A 118 4.86 -16.97 3.27
C LEU A 118 4.11 -17.82 4.31
N GLN A 119 3.59 -17.19 5.38
CA GLN A 119 2.77 -17.90 6.38
C GLN A 119 1.50 -18.49 5.77
N HIS A 120 0.97 -17.87 4.72
CA HIS A 120 -0.21 -18.36 4.01
C HIS A 120 0.16 -19.19 2.77
N ARG A 121 1.42 -19.61 2.66
CA ARG A 121 1.94 -20.43 1.55
C ARG A 121 1.80 -19.75 0.19
N ASN A 122 1.80 -18.43 0.19
CA ASN A 122 1.83 -17.66 -1.04
C ASN A 122 3.26 -17.57 -1.55
N ARG A 123 3.41 -17.55 -2.87
CA ARG A 123 4.72 -17.65 -3.54
C ARG A 123 5.17 -16.38 -4.20
N ALA A 124 4.34 -15.35 -4.17
CA ALA A 124 4.67 -14.07 -4.78
C ALA A 124 3.88 -12.96 -4.12
N LEU A 125 4.46 -11.76 -4.15
CA LEU A 125 3.75 -10.52 -3.90
C LEU A 125 3.47 -9.83 -5.22
N LEU A 126 2.24 -9.35 -5.38
CA LEU A 126 1.83 -8.52 -6.51
C LEU A 126 1.53 -7.13 -6.01
N LEU A 127 1.75 -6.13 -6.84
CA LEU A 127 1.25 -4.78 -6.60
C LEU A 127 0.92 -4.10 -7.92
N ASN A 128 0.03 -3.12 -7.82
CA ASN A 128 -0.22 -2.19 -8.90
C ASN A 128 0.40 -0.85 -8.52
N VAL A 129 1.04 -0.19 -9.47
CA VAL A 129 1.63 1.13 -9.25
C VAL A 129 1.44 1.96 -10.50
N ASN A 130 1.05 3.23 -10.33
CA ASN A 130 0.89 4.14 -11.46
C ASN A 130 2.22 4.21 -12.24
N ARG A 131 2.13 4.13 -13.57
CA ARG A 131 3.32 4.08 -14.43
C ARG A 131 4.22 5.31 -14.32
N SER A 132 3.65 6.43 -13.90
CA SER A 132 4.40 7.68 -13.72
C SER A 132 4.88 7.89 -12.29
N ASN A 133 4.63 6.95 -11.39
CA ASN A 133 5.03 7.06 -9.99
C ASN A 133 6.50 6.69 -9.84
N LYS A 134 7.25 7.54 -9.17
CA LYS A 134 8.68 7.32 -8.91
C LYS A 134 8.94 6.05 -8.09
N ALA A 135 7.95 5.58 -7.36
CA ALA A 135 8.07 4.36 -6.55
C ALA A 135 8.34 3.10 -7.39
N VAL A 136 8.11 3.12 -8.71
CA VAL A 136 8.45 2.00 -9.59
C VAL A 136 9.90 1.60 -9.39
N GLU A 137 10.82 2.57 -9.35
CA GLU A 137 12.25 2.29 -9.16
C GLU A 137 12.52 1.66 -7.79
N PHE A 138 11.85 2.15 -6.75
CA PHE A 138 11.96 1.58 -5.40
C PHE A 138 11.55 0.11 -5.40
N TYR A 139 10.42 -0.21 -6.04
CA TYR A 139 9.94 -1.59 -6.09
C TYR A 139 10.89 -2.48 -6.88
N GLN A 140 11.47 -1.97 -7.97
CA GLN A 140 12.47 -2.71 -8.73
C GLN A 140 13.69 -3.05 -7.88
N LYS A 141 14.15 -2.10 -7.05
CA LYS A 141 15.25 -2.35 -6.11
C LYS A 141 14.88 -3.38 -5.04
N MET A 142 13.60 -3.48 -4.71
CA MET A 142 13.11 -4.47 -3.75
C MET A 142 12.89 -5.86 -4.39
N GLY A 143 13.16 -6.00 -5.68
CA GLY A 143 13.08 -7.29 -6.36
C GLY A 143 11.78 -7.51 -7.13
N PHE A 144 10.95 -6.49 -7.27
CA PHE A 144 9.74 -6.57 -8.10
C PHE A 144 10.11 -6.38 -9.57
N VAL A 145 9.43 -7.10 -10.44
CA VAL A 145 9.56 -6.93 -11.90
C VAL A 145 8.20 -6.59 -12.48
N ILE A 146 8.20 -5.80 -13.55
CA ILE A 146 6.97 -5.46 -14.26
C ILE A 146 6.52 -6.68 -15.07
N ILE A 147 5.29 -7.14 -14.83
CA ILE A 147 4.75 -8.31 -15.55
C ILE A 147 3.58 -7.95 -16.46
N ALA A 148 2.97 -6.78 -16.28
CA ALA A 148 1.83 -6.37 -17.10
C ALA A 148 1.60 -4.86 -16.97
N GLU A 149 0.78 -4.32 -17.88
CA GLU A 149 0.22 -2.98 -17.78
C GLU A 149 -1.29 -3.09 -17.74
N GLU A 150 -1.92 -2.27 -16.92
CA GLU A 150 -3.37 -2.23 -16.78
C GLU A 150 -3.87 -0.80 -16.82
N ASN A 151 -4.96 -0.57 -17.54
CA ASN A 151 -5.70 0.69 -17.49
C ASN A 151 -7.04 0.39 -16.83
N ILE A 152 -7.22 0.87 -15.61
CA ILE A 152 -8.34 0.49 -14.75
C ILE A 152 -9.30 1.67 -14.65
N PRO A 153 -10.54 1.54 -15.17
CA PRO A 153 -11.54 2.59 -14.94
C PRO A 153 -11.99 2.54 -13.49
N ILE A 154 -11.97 3.69 -12.83
CA ILE A 154 -12.31 3.79 -11.41
C ILE A 154 -13.59 4.58 -11.16
N GLY A 155 -14.31 4.87 -12.24
CA GLY A 155 -15.58 5.62 -12.17
C GLY A 155 -15.36 7.11 -12.35
N ASN A 156 -16.44 7.84 -12.50
CA ASN A 156 -16.43 9.30 -12.63
C ASN A 156 -15.53 9.82 -13.77
N GLY A 157 -15.29 8.97 -14.80
CA GLY A 157 -14.45 9.33 -15.95
C GLY A 157 -12.96 9.23 -15.69
N PHE A 158 -12.54 8.74 -14.53
CA PHE A 158 -11.13 8.63 -14.17
C PHE A 158 -10.58 7.23 -14.48
N TRP A 159 -9.27 7.18 -14.74
CA TRP A 159 -8.53 5.95 -15.01
C TRP A 159 -7.28 5.86 -14.15
N MET A 160 -6.95 4.64 -13.74
CA MET A 160 -5.63 4.35 -13.17
C MET A 160 -4.81 3.61 -14.24
N GLU A 161 -3.69 4.19 -14.62
CA GLU A 161 -2.78 3.63 -15.64
C GLU A 161 -1.60 3.01 -14.92
N ASP A 162 -1.66 1.71 -14.68
CA ASP A 162 -0.75 1.03 -13.78
C ASP A 162 0.18 0.06 -14.49
N TYR A 163 1.35 -0.18 -13.86
CA TYR A 163 2.09 -1.42 -14.01
C TYR A 163 1.59 -2.41 -12.97
N VAL A 164 1.54 -3.68 -13.34
CA VAL A 164 1.45 -4.78 -12.39
C VAL A 164 2.86 -5.29 -12.17
N MET A 165 3.29 -5.34 -10.92
CA MET A 165 4.64 -5.79 -10.57
C MET A 165 4.56 -7.02 -9.67
N GLU A 166 5.52 -7.91 -9.81
CA GLU A 166 5.58 -9.17 -9.07
C GLU A 166 6.96 -9.35 -8.44
N LYS A 167 6.96 -9.72 -7.16
CA LYS A 167 8.15 -10.20 -6.47
C LYS A 167 7.95 -11.67 -6.15
N LYS A 168 8.77 -12.53 -6.73
CA LYS A 168 8.74 -13.96 -6.38
C LYS A 168 9.37 -14.16 -5.02
N LEU A 169 8.73 -14.97 -4.20
CA LEU A 169 9.19 -15.26 -2.86
C LEU A 169 9.89 -16.61 -2.87
N SER A 170 11.01 -16.67 -2.20
CA SER A 170 11.71 -17.92 -2.01
C SER A 170 10.83 -18.82 -1.16
N LYS A 171 10.69 -20.05 -1.60
CA LYS A 171 9.88 -21.04 -0.92
C LYS A 171 10.24 -21.19 0.56
#